data_fc83c25052bfe64b68b0a0ac0b51bca0
#
_entry.id   fc83c25052bfe64b68b0a0ac0b51bca0
#
_cell.length_a   1.000
_cell.length_b   1.000
_cell.length_c   1.000
_cell.angle_alpha   90.00
_cell.angle_beta   90.00
_cell.angle_gamma   90.00
#
_symmetry.space_group_name_H-M   'P 1'
#
loop_
_entity.id
_entity.type
_entity.pdbx_description
1 polymer ?
#
loop_
_entity_poly.entity_id
_entity_poly.type
_entity_poly.pdbx_seq_one_letter_code
_entity_poly.pdbx_strand_id
1 'polypeptide(L)'
;MEDPVMANSARKIASVFGLLAVLAASSALAEDTKTVSVMDDRGVKVDVPVQPKRIAAISYFADDVALALGIKPVASTYMTAGRQPDFLLGLTAQMAQIGQRAKPNLELLSQAKPDLIVAIRRYTVGNAPQLEKIAPYLAYNMELLTESDKEIAEFSKILGKPERGLQLNADFHKHLDEIAAKAPKNVHPRFAIMWGGATPFAFHTENTAASIVAAIGGDNIAGPKTAGGPFGIDMSLETMLEKDPEVLFIYDSGPDRPQESNPIWQELTAVKNKRVFYVGDQWVETNGPIAREIVLREAAHYLYPDAFPAVDVRAEAAKIIPADIQK
;
A
#
# COMPACT_ATOMS: atom_id res chain seq x y z
N MET A 1 106.21 3.63 -14.38
CA MET A 1 106.49 2.22 -14.40
C MET A 1 105.13 1.52 -14.47
N GLU A 2 104.93 1.12 -15.66
CA GLU A 2 104.35 -0.09 -16.15
C GLU A 2 102.84 -0.29 -15.99
N ASP A 3 102.25 -0.17 -17.12
CA ASP A 3 101.12 -0.97 -17.58
C ASP A 3 101.41 -2.48 -17.42
N PRO A 4 100.55 -3.40 -17.74
CA PRO A 4 99.29 -3.33 -18.57
C PRO A 4 98.20 -4.38 -18.25
N VAL A 5 97.18 -4.28 -18.95
CA VAL A 5 96.59 -5.29 -19.86
C VAL A 5 95.31 -6.06 -19.50
N MET A 6 94.40 -5.91 -20.38
CA MET A 6 93.42 -6.90 -21.01
C MET A 6 92.17 -7.25 -20.23
N ALA A 7 91.15 -6.78 -20.73
CA ALA A 7 90.10 -7.39 -21.61
C ALA A 7 89.41 -8.64 -21.01
N ASN A 8 88.14 -8.52 -20.78
CA ASN A 8 87.24 -9.46 -21.45
C ASN A 8 85.78 -8.95 -21.50
N SER A 9 85.31 -8.92 -22.67
CA SER A 9 83.95 -8.63 -23.04
C SER A 9 83.01 -9.77 -22.68
N ALA A 10 82.01 -9.48 -21.88
CA ALA A 10 80.88 -10.37 -21.73
C ALA A 10 79.57 -9.60 -22.05
N ARG A 11 79.05 -9.89 -23.25
CA ARG A 11 77.73 -9.47 -23.65
C ARG A 11 76.68 -10.00 -22.66
N LYS A 12 75.99 -9.13 -21.98
CA LYS A 12 74.73 -9.44 -21.30
C LYS A 12 73.59 -8.99 -22.15
N ILE A 13 72.90 -9.98 -22.76
CA ILE A 13 71.63 -9.83 -23.42
C ILE A 13 70.60 -9.52 -22.35
N ALA A 14 70.10 -8.29 -22.33
CA ALA A 14 68.99 -7.89 -21.50
C ALA A 14 67.66 -8.32 -22.20
N SER A 15 67.08 -9.37 -21.71
CA SER A 15 65.71 -9.78 -22.09
C SER A 15 64.71 -8.81 -21.51
N VAL A 16 64.12 -8.00 -22.40
CA VAL A 16 62.97 -7.15 -22.03
C VAL A 16 61.77 -8.01 -21.98
N PHE A 17 61.33 -8.41 -20.80
CA PHE A 17 60.01 -9.00 -20.54
C PHE A 17 59.01 -7.83 -20.54
N GLY A 18 58.34 -7.66 -21.67
CA GLY A 18 57.17 -6.80 -21.78
C GLY A 18 56.02 -7.42 -20.98
N LEU A 19 55.70 -6.78 -19.86
CA LEU A 19 54.50 -7.11 -19.03
C LEU A 19 53.29 -6.50 -19.78
N LEU A 20 52.61 -7.28 -20.64
CA LEU A 20 51.31 -6.94 -21.16
C LEU A 20 50.31 -7.06 -20.00
N ALA A 21 49.98 -5.94 -19.37
CA ALA A 21 48.85 -5.80 -18.52
C ALA A 21 47.58 -5.83 -19.38
N VAL A 22 46.96 -6.99 -19.47
CA VAL A 22 45.61 -7.14 -20.03
C VAL A 22 44.65 -6.47 -19.03
N LEU A 23 44.28 -5.22 -19.30
CA LEU A 23 43.12 -4.61 -18.67
C LEU A 23 41.88 -5.38 -19.20
N ALA A 24 41.46 -6.37 -18.42
CA ALA A 24 40.12 -6.92 -18.54
C ALA A 24 39.15 -5.81 -18.13
N ALA A 25 38.74 -4.98 -19.06
CA ALA A 25 37.58 -4.11 -18.90
C ALA A 25 36.39 -5.06 -18.73
N SER A 26 35.99 -5.29 -17.50
CA SER A 26 34.68 -5.85 -17.19
C SER A 26 33.66 -4.86 -17.67
N SER A 27 33.27 -4.99 -18.94
CA SER A 27 32.02 -4.40 -19.43
C SER A 27 30.92 -5.09 -18.61
N ALA A 28 30.50 -4.47 -17.53
CA ALA A 28 29.21 -4.78 -16.94
C ALA A 28 28.21 -4.56 -18.08
N LEU A 29 27.81 -5.65 -18.72
CA LEU A 29 26.66 -5.64 -19.61
C LEU A 29 25.52 -5.08 -18.75
N ALA A 30 25.15 -3.85 -19.00
CA ALA A 30 23.88 -3.32 -18.56
C ALA A 30 22.86 -4.27 -19.18
N GLU A 31 22.27 -5.12 -18.37
CA GLU A 31 21.17 -6.00 -18.77
C GLU A 31 20.12 -5.04 -19.32
N ASP A 32 19.81 -5.15 -20.60
CA ASP A 32 18.88 -4.28 -21.31
C ASP A 32 17.50 -4.56 -20.68
N THR A 33 17.20 -3.85 -19.58
CA THR A 33 16.01 -4.06 -18.77
C THR A 33 14.82 -3.70 -19.64
N LYS A 34 14.11 -4.71 -20.14
CA LYS A 34 12.89 -4.49 -20.93
C LYS A 34 11.95 -3.62 -20.12
N THR A 35 11.47 -2.54 -20.74
CA THR A 35 10.48 -1.64 -20.14
C THR A 35 9.13 -1.77 -20.82
N VAL A 36 8.08 -1.41 -20.12
CA VAL A 36 6.72 -1.24 -20.63
C VAL A 36 6.23 0.16 -20.24
N SER A 37 5.58 0.83 -21.19
CA SER A 37 4.99 2.13 -20.93
C SER A 37 3.62 1.98 -20.28
N VAL A 38 3.41 2.65 -19.15
CA VAL A 38 2.17 2.68 -18.38
C VAL A 38 1.69 4.13 -18.26
N MET A 39 0.41 4.36 -18.38
CA MET A 39 -0.21 5.66 -18.10
C MET A 39 -0.68 5.66 -16.65
N ASP A 40 -0.04 6.44 -15.79
CA ASP A 40 -0.46 6.54 -14.39
C ASP A 40 -1.65 7.52 -14.19
N ASP A 41 -2.17 7.62 -12.98
CA ASP A 41 -3.33 8.46 -12.70
C ASP A 41 -3.01 9.97 -12.63
N ARG A 42 -1.77 10.38 -12.89
CA ARG A 42 -1.41 11.76 -13.21
C ARG A 42 -1.68 12.08 -14.69
N GLY A 43 -1.95 11.07 -15.52
CA GLY A 43 -1.99 11.17 -16.97
C GLY A 43 -0.59 11.25 -17.59
N VAL A 44 0.43 10.79 -16.88
CA VAL A 44 1.83 10.75 -17.32
C VAL A 44 2.18 9.34 -17.80
N LYS A 45 2.79 9.26 -18.97
CA LYS A 45 3.34 8.01 -19.50
C LYS A 45 4.69 7.73 -18.83
N VAL A 46 4.79 6.62 -18.12
CA VAL A 46 5.98 6.20 -17.39
C VAL A 46 6.51 4.90 -17.98
N ASP A 47 7.80 4.85 -18.33
CA ASP A 47 8.47 3.63 -18.73
C ASP A 47 8.99 2.90 -17.50
N VAL A 48 8.38 1.75 -17.19
CA VAL A 48 8.68 0.94 -16.00
C VAL A 48 9.37 -0.36 -16.39
N PRO A 49 10.29 -0.89 -15.58
CA PRO A 49 10.89 -2.21 -15.83
C PRO A 49 9.81 -3.28 -15.87
N VAL A 50 9.94 -4.24 -16.78
CA VAL A 50 9.14 -5.46 -16.74
C VAL A 50 9.65 -6.33 -15.62
N GLN A 51 8.77 -6.75 -14.70
CA GLN A 51 9.12 -7.52 -13.50
C GLN A 51 10.18 -6.82 -12.62
N PRO A 52 9.90 -5.61 -12.11
CA PRO A 52 10.82 -4.91 -11.23
C PRO A 52 11.20 -5.80 -10.05
N LYS A 53 12.45 -5.68 -9.60
CA LYS A 53 13.02 -6.50 -8.53
C LYS A 53 13.08 -5.76 -7.20
N ARG A 54 13.04 -4.43 -7.24
CA ARG A 54 13.27 -3.56 -6.09
C ARG A 54 12.19 -2.50 -5.98
N ILE A 55 11.01 -2.93 -5.54
CA ILE A 55 9.83 -2.09 -5.42
C ILE A 55 9.93 -1.27 -4.14
N ALA A 56 9.73 0.06 -4.24
CA ALA A 56 9.48 0.90 -3.08
C ALA A 56 7.99 1.27 -3.00
N ALA A 57 7.37 0.98 -1.87
CA ALA A 57 5.97 1.24 -1.61
C ALA A 57 5.79 2.54 -0.80
N ILE A 58 5.21 3.57 -1.41
CA ILE A 58 4.80 4.80 -0.72
C ILE A 58 3.27 4.78 -0.52
N SER A 59 2.78 3.65 -0.12
CA SER A 59 1.44 3.33 0.39
C SER A 59 1.38 1.83 0.66
N TYR A 60 0.50 1.39 1.52
CA TYR A 60 0.30 -0.06 1.73
C TYR A 60 -0.31 -0.78 0.52
N PHE A 61 -0.92 -0.06 -0.43
CA PHE A 61 -1.42 -0.69 -1.66
C PHE A 61 -0.33 -1.46 -2.40
N ALA A 62 0.85 -0.85 -2.59
CA ALA A 62 1.94 -1.51 -3.30
C ALA A 62 2.51 -2.70 -2.52
N ASP A 63 2.60 -2.59 -1.17
CA ASP A 63 2.96 -3.70 -0.30
C ASP A 63 1.93 -4.83 -0.40
N ASP A 64 0.64 -4.50 -0.32
CA ASP A 64 -0.48 -5.43 -0.36
C ASP A 64 -0.48 -6.25 -1.65
N VAL A 65 -0.48 -5.58 -2.81
CA VAL A 65 -0.45 -6.26 -4.11
C VAL A 65 0.81 -7.10 -4.26
N ALA A 66 1.98 -6.55 -3.94
CA ALA A 66 3.24 -7.28 -4.10
C ALA A 66 3.28 -8.53 -3.21
N LEU A 67 2.88 -8.40 -1.94
CA LEU A 67 2.85 -9.52 -0.99
C LEU A 67 1.80 -10.58 -1.39
N ALA A 68 0.61 -10.19 -1.88
CA ALA A 68 -0.38 -11.12 -2.39
C ALA A 68 0.12 -11.91 -3.62
N LEU A 69 1.09 -11.34 -4.33
CA LEU A 69 1.76 -11.97 -5.47
C LEU A 69 3.06 -12.73 -5.10
N GLY A 70 3.42 -12.80 -3.82
CA GLY A 70 4.64 -13.49 -3.38
C GLY A 70 5.92 -12.68 -3.65
N ILE A 71 5.84 -11.36 -3.68
CA ILE A 71 6.98 -10.45 -3.89
C ILE A 71 7.13 -9.56 -2.68
N LYS A 72 8.33 -9.47 -2.09
CA LYS A 72 8.64 -8.57 -0.97
C LYS A 72 9.18 -7.25 -1.51
N PRO A 73 8.54 -6.10 -1.28
CA PRO A 73 9.11 -4.79 -1.55
C PRO A 73 10.39 -4.55 -0.75
N VAL A 74 11.27 -3.69 -1.25
CA VAL A 74 12.54 -3.36 -0.56
C VAL A 74 12.40 -2.20 0.41
N ALA A 75 11.37 -1.37 0.23
CA ALA A 75 11.09 -0.22 1.07
C ALA A 75 9.59 -0.02 1.23
N SER A 76 9.16 0.42 2.40
CA SER A 76 7.76 0.66 2.74
C SER A 76 7.63 1.90 3.62
N THR A 77 6.47 2.55 3.54
CA THR A 77 6.05 3.61 4.45
C THR A 77 5.17 3.05 5.57
N TYR A 78 4.90 3.86 6.59
CA TYR A 78 3.97 3.53 7.67
C TYR A 78 2.86 4.57 7.81
N MET A 79 1.73 4.17 8.41
CA MET A 79 0.65 5.06 8.82
C MET A 79 0.95 5.69 10.19
N THR A 80 1.24 4.85 11.17
CA THR A 80 1.57 5.22 12.54
C THR A 80 2.97 4.72 12.87
N ALA A 81 3.84 5.61 13.34
CA ALA A 81 5.22 5.26 13.68
C ALA A 81 5.26 4.14 14.73
N GLY A 82 6.11 3.15 14.50
CA GLY A 82 6.30 2.01 15.40
C GLY A 82 5.22 0.93 15.33
N ARG A 83 4.15 1.13 14.55
CA ARG A 83 3.11 0.11 14.31
C ARG A 83 3.33 -0.56 12.96
N GLN A 84 3.22 -1.88 12.94
CA GLN A 84 3.24 -2.68 11.73
C GLN A 84 1.80 -3.11 11.38
N PRO A 85 1.42 -3.10 10.09
CA PRO A 85 0.08 -3.47 9.68
C PRO A 85 -0.16 -4.98 9.84
N ASP A 86 -1.16 -5.36 10.65
CA ASP A 86 -1.50 -6.76 10.87
C ASP A 86 -1.98 -7.46 9.61
N PHE A 87 -2.70 -6.75 8.75
CA PHE A 87 -3.19 -7.29 7.48
C PHE A 87 -2.06 -7.62 6.47
N LEU A 88 -0.83 -7.16 6.72
CA LEU A 88 0.39 -7.54 5.98
C LEU A 88 1.30 -8.46 6.82
N LEU A 89 0.78 -9.09 7.86
CA LEU A 89 1.47 -10.00 8.78
C LEU A 89 2.70 -9.39 9.47
N GLY A 90 2.85 -8.07 9.44
CA GLY A 90 4.04 -7.36 9.93
C GLY A 90 5.27 -7.51 9.02
N LEU A 91 5.12 -8.03 7.80
CA LEU A 91 6.22 -8.25 6.85
C LEU A 91 6.93 -6.97 6.43
N THR A 92 6.25 -5.82 6.50
CA THR A 92 6.85 -4.51 6.21
C THR A 92 7.97 -4.14 7.19
N ALA A 93 8.03 -4.74 8.40
CA ALA A 93 9.12 -4.52 9.34
C ALA A 93 10.51 -4.95 8.81
N GLN A 94 10.53 -5.86 7.84
CA GLN A 94 11.77 -6.36 7.21
C GLN A 94 12.23 -5.48 6.04
N MET A 95 11.44 -4.47 5.64
CA MET A 95 11.72 -3.54 4.56
C MET A 95 12.37 -2.26 5.10
N ALA A 96 13.09 -1.53 4.25
CA ALA A 96 13.58 -0.21 4.62
C ALA A 96 12.40 0.72 4.93
N GLN A 97 12.34 1.22 6.17
CA GLN A 97 11.27 2.13 6.60
C GLN A 97 11.59 3.54 6.11
N ILE A 98 10.86 4.02 5.12
CA ILE A 98 11.11 5.30 4.44
C ILE A 98 10.21 6.44 4.92
N GLY A 99 9.66 6.33 6.12
CA GLY A 99 8.87 7.39 6.74
C GLY A 99 7.35 7.21 6.56
N GLN A 100 6.62 8.26 6.87
CA GLN A 100 5.17 8.28 6.76
C GLN A 100 4.75 8.55 5.31
N ARG A 101 3.70 7.86 4.82
CA ARG A 101 3.28 7.89 3.40
C ARG A 101 3.02 9.29 2.82
N ALA A 102 2.51 10.22 3.63
CA ALA A 102 2.25 11.60 3.18
C ALA A 102 3.54 12.46 3.17
N LYS A 103 4.60 12.01 3.83
CA LYS A 103 5.89 12.70 3.91
C LYS A 103 7.04 11.68 3.92
N PRO A 104 7.27 10.96 2.81
CA PRO A 104 8.35 9.97 2.73
C PRO A 104 9.72 10.64 2.82
N ASN A 105 10.69 9.94 3.39
CA ASN A 105 12.08 10.36 3.44
C ASN A 105 12.78 9.96 2.12
N LEU A 106 13.07 10.93 1.27
CA LEU A 106 13.65 10.71 -0.06
C LEU A 106 15.10 10.20 0.00
N GLU A 107 15.84 10.51 1.06
CA GLU A 107 17.21 10.01 1.25
C GLU A 107 17.18 8.50 1.54
N LEU A 108 16.36 8.06 2.51
CA LEU A 108 16.17 6.63 2.81
C LEU A 108 15.60 5.87 1.60
N LEU A 109 14.69 6.48 0.86
CA LEU A 109 14.15 5.94 -0.38
C LEU A 109 15.27 5.73 -1.41
N SER A 110 16.14 6.72 -1.62
CA SER A 110 17.28 6.62 -2.53
C SER A 110 18.29 5.56 -2.08
N GLN A 111 18.55 5.45 -0.77
CA GLN A 111 19.44 4.42 -0.21
C GLN A 111 18.88 3.00 -0.42
N ALA A 112 17.56 2.82 -0.46
CA ALA A 112 16.93 1.55 -0.77
C ALA A 112 17.14 1.13 -2.24
N LYS A 113 17.62 2.02 -3.12
CA LYS A 113 17.91 1.77 -4.55
C LYS A 113 16.77 1.03 -5.25
N PRO A 114 15.53 1.56 -5.26
CA PRO A 114 14.42 0.94 -5.96
C PRO A 114 14.64 1.01 -7.47
N ASP A 115 14.03 0.07 -8.19
CA ASP A 115 13.88 0.10 -9.66
C ASP A 115 12.45 0.49 -10.08
N LEU A 116 11.52 0.55 -9.12
CA LEU A 116 10.17 1.07 -9.28
C LEU A 116 9.67 1.67 -7.96
N ILE A 117 9.06 2.85 -8.03
CA ILE A 117 8.33 3.50 -6.93
C ILE A 117 6.84 3.45 -7.26
N VAL A 118 6.02 2.95 -6.33
CA VAL A 118 4.56 2.98 -6.43
C VAL A 118 4.00 3.74 -5.24
N ALA A 119 3.15 4.74 -5.52
CA ALA A 119 2.73 5.68 -4.48
C ALA A 119 1.30 6.17 -4.66
N ILE A 120 0.69 6.59 -3.57
CA ILE A 120 -0.61 7.27 -3.57
C ILE A 120 -0.46 8.70 -4.11
N ARG A 121 -1.16 8.99 -5.20
CA ARG A 121 -1.02 10.24 -5.98
C ARG A 121 -1.21 11.49 -5.14
N ARG A 122 -2.27 11.57 -4.34
CA ARG A 122 -2.65 12.80 -3.62
C ARG A 122 -1.57 13.34 -2.67
N TYR A 123 -0.69 12.46 -2.15
CA TYR A 123 0.39 12.87 -1.25
C TYR A 123 1.73 13.08 -1.93
N THR A 124 1.93 12.49 -3.11
CA THR A 124 3.26 12.39 -3.72
C THR A 124 3.41 13.20 -5.00
N VAL A 125 2.31 13.64 -5.63
CA VAL A 125 2.35 14.41 -6.89
C VAL A 125 3.17 15.70 -6.78
N GLY A 126 3.17 16.36 -5.63
CA GLY A 126 3.99 17.57 -5.40
C GLY A 126 5.50 17.32 -5.38
N ASN A 127 5.91 16.06 -5.11
CA ASN A 127 7.31 15.63 -5.07
C ASN A 127 7.69 14.76 -6.29
N ALA A 128 6.84 14.66 -7.30
CA ALA A 128 7.07 13.82 -8.47
C ALA A 128 8.47 14.01 -9.11
N PRO A 129 8.96 15.27 -9.35
CA PRO A 129 10.28 15.45 -9.94
C PRO A 129 11.44 14.91 -9.10
N GLN A 130 11.29 14.84 -7.78
CA GLN A 130 12.29 14.27 -6.88
C GLN A 130 12.22 12.74 -6.87
N LEU A 131 11.02 12.17 -6.90
CA LEU A 131 10.81 10.73 -6.97
C LEU A 131 11.32 10.15 -8.30
N GLU A 132 11.02 10.81 -9.41
CA GLU A 132 11.44 10.42 -10.76
C GLU A 132 12.97 10.44 -10.96
N LYS A 133 13.71 11.22 -10.16
CA LYS A 133 15.18 11.18 -10.15
C LYS A 133 15.75 9.93 -9.46
N ILE A 134 14.96 9.27 -8.62
CA ILE A 134 15.39 8.08 -7.87
C ILE A 134 15.09 6.82 -8.68
N ALA A 135 13.86 6.67 -9.19
CA ALA A 135 13.43 5.55 -10.02
C ALA A 135 12.13 5.91 -10.79
N PRO A 136 11.73 5.12 -11.81
CA PRO A 136 10.40 5.21 -12.39
C PRO A 136 9.34 5.26 -11.30
N TYR A 137 8.42 6.24 -11.36
CA TYR A 137 7.45 6.53 -10.33
C TYR A 137 6.04 6.45 -10.91
N LEU A 138 5.24 5.51 -10.37
CA LEU A 138 3.81 5.36 -10.65
C LEU A 138 2.99 5.94 -9.52
N ALA A 139 2.06 6.82 -9.86
CA ALA A 139 1.13 7.44 -8.93
C ALA A 139 -0.30 6.93 -9.18
N TYR A 140 -0.89 6.23 -8.20
CA TYR A 140 -2.26 5.74 -8.27
C TYR A 140 -3.20 6.56 -7.37
N ASN A 141 -4.46 6.70 -7.76
CA ASN A 141 -5.46 7.44 -7.00
C ASN A 141 -5.81 6.74 -5.68
N MET A 142 -6.09 5.45 -5.72
CA MET A 142 -6.36 4.61 -4.54
C MET A 142 -7.52 5.12 -3.66
N GLU A 143 -8.59 5.63 -4.27
CA GLU A 143 -9.72 6.20 -3.54
C GLU A 143 -11.02 5.41 -3.74
N LEU A 144 -11.24 4.86 -4.94
CA LEU A 144 -12.47 4.21 -5.34
C LEU A 144 -12.29 2.71 -5.52
N LEU A 145 -13.34 1.93 -5.24
CA LEU A 145 -13.31 0.48 -5.45
C LEU A 145 -13.07 0.09 -6.92
N THR A 146 -13.63 0.86 -7.86
CA THR A 146 -13.42 0.64 -9.30
C THR A 146 -11.98 0.93 -9.74
N GLU A 147 -11.30 1.87 -9.09
CA GLU A 147 -9.87 2.13 -9.29
C GLU A 147 -9.03 0.96 -8.78
N SER A 148 -9.39 0.40 -7.61
CA SER A 148 -8.72 -0.75 -7.02
C SER A 148 -8.58 -1.92 -8.00
N ASP A 149 -9.65 -2.32 -8.69
CA ASP A 149 -9.61 -3.43 -9.63
C ASP A 149 -8.67 -3.18 -10.81
N LYS A 150 -8.72 -1.97 -11.37
CA LYS A 150 -7.82 -1.53 -12.46
C LYS A 150 -6.37 -1.53 -12.00
N GLU A 151 -6.09 -0.91 -10.86
CA GLU A 151 -4.74 -0.73 -10.33
C GLU A 151 -4.10 -2.06 -9.93
N ILE A 152 -4.87 -2.99 -9.32
CA ILE A 152 -4.41 -4.35 -9.02
C ILE A 152 -4.06 -5.09 -10.31
N ALA A 153 -4.93 -5.05 -11.32
CA ALA A 153 -4.70 -5.73 -12.60
C ALA A 153 -3.46 -5.18 -13.32
N GLU A 154 -3.32 -3.85 -13.37
CA GLU A 154 -2.19 -3.18 -14.01
C GLU A 154 -0.87 -3.46 -13.26
N PHE A 155 -0.84 -3.27 -11.95
CA PHE A 155 0.37 -3.50 -11.17
C PHE A 155 0.78 -4.98 -11.17
N SER A 156 -0.17 -5.90 -11.08
CA SER A 156 0.11 -7.34 -11.23
C SER A 156 0.72 -7.70 -12.59
N LYS A 157 0.29 -7.03 -13.66
CA LYS A 157 0.88 -7.20 -15.00
C LYS A 157 2.32 -6.70 -15.04
N ILE A 158 2.62 -5.55 -14.45
CA ILE A 158 3.98 -5.01 -14.31
C ILE A 158 4.86 -6.00 -13.53
N LEU A 159 4.33 -6.61 -12.47
CA LEU A 159 5.02 -7.60 -11.65
C LEU A 159 5.14 -8.99 -12.32
N GLY A 160 4.63 -9.16 -13.55
CA GLY A 160 4.71 -10.41 -14.31
C GLY A 160 3.76 -11.51 -13.83
N LYS A 161 2.70 -11.15 -13.11
CA LYS A 161 1.70 -12.08 -12.56
C LYS A 161 0.25 -11.64 -12.86
N PRO A 162 -0.09 -11.32 -14.13
CA PRO A 162 -1.39 -10.75 -14.48
C PRO A 162 -2.56 -11.67 -14.15
N GLU A 163 -2.43 -12.98 -14.34
CA GLU A 163 -3.50 -13.96 -14.08
C GLU A 163 -3.85 -13.98 -12.57
N ARG A 164 -2.82 -13.90 -11.71
CA ARG A 164 -3.06 -13.87 -10.26
C ARG A 164 -3.76 -12.59 -9.84
N GLY A 165 -3.41 -11.44 -10.40
CA GLY A 165 -4.10 -10.18 -10.14
C GLY A 165 -5.57 -10.22 -10.54
N LEU A 166 -5.87 -10.74 -11.75
CA LEU A 166 -7.25 -10.93 -12.21
C LEU A 166 -8.01 -11.91 -11.33
N GLN A 167 -7.37 -12.99 -10.87
CA GLN A 167 -8.00 -13.96 -9.97
C GLN A 167 -8.32 -13.33 -8.60
N LEU A 168 -7.43 -12.51 -8.02
CA LEU A 168 -7.68 -11.80 -6.77
C LEU A 168 -8.88 -10.83 -6.88
N ASN A 169 -9.04 -10.17 -8.04
CA ASN A 169 -10.22 -9.35 -8.30
C ASN A 169 -11.49 -10.20 -8.38
N ALA A 170 -11.46 -11.29 -9.15
CA ALA A 170 -12.61 -12.18 -9.30
C ALA A 170 -13.03 -12.83 -7.98
N ASP A 171 -12.07 -13.29 -7.17
CA ASP A 171 -12.33 -13.88 -5.86
C ASP A 171 -13.00 -12.86 -4.93
N PHE A 172 -12.50 -11.62 -4.89
CA PHE A 172 -13.09 -10.57 -4.07
C PHE A 172 -14.55 -10.29 -4.46
N HIS A 173 -14.85 -10.10 -5.75
CA HIS A 173 -16.23 -9.84 -6.19
C HIS A 173 -17.16 -11.01 -5.90
N LYS A 174 -16.68 -12.24 -6.10
CA LYS A 174 -17.43 -13.43 -5.71
C LYS A 174 -17.76 -13.44 -4.20
N HIS A 175 -16.79 -13.17 -3.34
CA HIS A 175 -17.01 -13.12 -1.89
C HIS A 175 -17.93 -11.97 -1.49
N LEU A 176 -17.80 -10.80 -2.15
CA LEU A 176 -18.71 -9.66 -1.95
C LEU A 176 -20.15 -10.05 -2.25
N ASP A 177 -20.40 -10.69 -3.40
CA ASP A 177 -21.74 -11.16 -3.80
C ASP A 177 -22.29 -12.20 -2.83
N GLU A 178 -21.47 -13.16 -2.40
CA GLU A 178 -21.86 -14.21 -1.43
C GLU A 178 -22.24 -13.60 -0.07
N ILE A 179 -21.46 -12.65 0.43
CA ILE A 179 -21.73 -11.95 1.69
C ILE A 179 -22.98 -11.06 1.55
N ALA A 180 -23.06 -10.29 0.48
CA ALA A 180 -24.25 -9.47 0.21
C ALA A 180 -25.50 -10.31 0.08
N ALA A 181 -25.45 -11.51 -0.52
CA ALA A 181 -26.57 -12.42 -0.61
C ALA A 181 -27.06 -12.95 0.76
N LYS A 182 -26.13 -13.18 1.70
CA LYS A 182 -26.40 -13.65 3.06
C LYS A 182 -26.81 -12.55 4.03
N ALA A 183 -26.46 -11.30 3.75
CA ALA A 183 -26.81 -10.17 4.60
C ALA A 183 -28.34 -10.04 4.76
N PRO A 184 -28.85 -9.70 5.95
CA PRO A 184 -30.27 -9.48 6.20
C PRO A 184 -30.84 -8.41 5.29
N LYS A 185 -31.86 -8.74 4.48
CA LYS A 185 -32.38 -7.86 3.41
C LYS A 185 -33.21 -6.68 3.91
N ASN A 186 -33.71 -6.74 5.13
CA ASN A 186 -34.59 -5.71 5.70
C ASN A 186 -33.89 -4.90 6.81
N VAL A 187 -32.58 -5.01 6.92
CA VAL A 187 -31.78 -4.34 7.95
C VAL A 187 -30.66 -3.57 7.23
N HIS A 188 -30.69 -2.25 7.34
CA HIS A 188 -29.71 -1.35 6.71
C HIS A 188 -29.07 -0.47 7.79
N PRO A 189 -28.08 -0.98 8.56
CA PRO A 189 -27.50 -0.21 9.66
C PRO A 189 -26.86 1.07 9.14
N ARG A 190 -27.25 2.21 9.73
CA ARG A 190 -26.58 3.48 9.45
C ARG A 190 -25.17 3.43 10.02
N PHE A 191 -24.19 3.74 9.19
CA PHE A 191 -22.79 3.70 9.59
C PHE A 191 -22.02 4.96 9.19
N ALA A 192 -20.87 5.17 9.84
CA ALA A 192 -19.82 6.03 9.32
C ALA A 192 -18.46 5.34 9.45
N ILE A 193 -17.57 5.60 8.48
CA ILE A 193 -16.15 5.32 8.56
C ILE A 193 -15.45 6.66 8.70
N MET A 194 -14.57 6.81 9.71
CA MET A 194 -14.01 8.12 10.00
C MET A 194 -12.61 8.07 10.61
N TRP A 195 -11.91 9.19 10.49
CA TRP A 195 -10.84 9.56 11.40
C TRP A 195 -11.45 10.14 12.66
N GLY A 196 -10.98 9.69 13.82
CA GLY A 196 -11.34 10.30 15.08
C GLY A 196 -10.77 11.71 15.22
N GLY A 197 -11.27 12.46 16.20
CA GLY A 197 -10.83 13.82 16.50
C GLY A 197 -11.92 14.63 17.17
N ALA A 198 -11.62 15.87 17.59
CA ALA A 198 -12.63 16.78 18.14
C ALA A 198 -13.74 17.07 17.10
N THR A 199 -13.38 17.18 15.84
CA THR A 199 -14.29 17.16 14.70
C THR A 199 -13.90 15.96 13.82
N PRO A 200 -14.63 14.83 13.90
CA PRO A 200 -14.35 13.66 13.09
C PRO A 200 -14.45 13.94 11.60
N PHE A 201 -13.61 13.29 10.80
CA PHE A 201 -13.67 13.35 9.34
C PHE A 201 -14.27 12.05 8.81
N ALA A 202 -15.49 12.10 8.28
CA ALA A 202 -16.24 10.96 7.78
C ALA A 202 -16.05 10.80 6.26
N PHE A 203 -15.81 9.56 5.80
CA PHE A 203 -15.63 9.24 4.39
C PHE A 203 -16.95 9.08 3.65
N HIS A 204 -17.04 9.63 2.44
CA HIS A 204 -18.16 9.45 1.54
C HIS A 204 -18.29 8.00 1.03
N THR A 205 -19.48 7.67 0.52
CA THR A 205 -19.84 6.29 0.10
C THR A 205 -18.92 5.73 -0.99
N GLU A 206 -18.36 6.57 -1.85
CA GLU A 206 -17.46 6.16 -2.93
C GLU A 206 -16.06 5.75 -2.45
N ASN A 207 -15.67 6.12 -1.22
CA ASN A 207 -14.44 5.58 -0.62
C ASN A 207 -14.47 4.05 -0.63
N THR A 208 -13.35 3.40 -0.94
CA THR A 208 -13.31 1.94 -1.13
C THR A 208 -13.89 1.16 0.04
N ALA A 209 -13.49 1.46 1.28
CA ALA A 209 -14.05 0.79 2.46
C ALA A 209 -15.55 1.08 2.62
N ALA A 210 -15.98 2.33 2.43
CA ALA A 210 -17.39 2.71 2.55
C ALA A 210 -18.25 2.07 1.45
N SER A 211 -17.74 1.95 0.22
CA SER A 211 -18.41 1.23 -0.88
C SER A 211 -18.61 -0.24 -0.54
N ILE A 212 -17.62 -0.90 0.07
CA ILE A 212 -17.72 -2.30 0.50
C ILE A 212 -18.81 -2.46 1.57
N VAL A 213 -18.82 -1.60 2.59
CA VAL A 213 -19.84 -1.62 3.65
C VAL A 213 -21.25 -1.37 3.08
N ALA A 214 -21.38 -0.42 2.15
CA ALA A 214 -22.65 -0.13 1.48
C ALA A 214 -23.11 -1.29 0.60
N ALA A 215 -22.20 -1.96 -0.11
CA ALA A 215 -22.53 -3.09 -1.00
C ALA A 215 -23.12 -4.30 -0.23
N ILE A 216 -22.81 -4.45 1.06
CA ILE A 216 -23.39 -5.49 1.92
C ILE A 216 -24.59 -4.99 2.75
N GLY A 217 -25.13 -3.82 2.43
CA GLY A 217 -26.40 -3.31 2.98
C GLY A 217 -26.29 -2.23 4.04
N GLY A 218 -25.10 -1.70 4.33
CA GLY A 218 -24.94 -0.54 5.23
C GLY A 218 -25.40 0.77 4.56
N ASP A 219 -25.91 1.71 5.35
CA ASP A 219 -26.31 3.05 4.93
C ASP A 219 -25.32 4.08 5.49
N ASN A 220 -24.50 4.69 4.61
CA ASN A 220 -23.46 5.62 5.01
C ASN A 220 -24.03 7.01 5.32
N ILE A 221 -23.96 7.45 6.58
CA ILE A 221 -24.46 8.76 7.00
C ILE A 221 -23.70 9.95 6.40
N ALA A 222 -22.46 9.76 5.93
CA ALA A 222 -21.72 10.81 5.23
C ALA A 222 -22.26 11.04 3.80
N GLY A 223 -23.06 10.10 3.29
CA GLY A 223 -23.69 10.20 1.97
C GLY A 223 -22.70 10.14 0.80
N PRO A 224 -23.20 10.38 -0.41
CA PRO A 224 -22.37 10.34 -1.61
C PRO A 224 -21.48 11.59 -1.73
N LYS A 225 -20.33 11.42 -2.40
CA LYS A 225 -19.41 12.49 -2.74
C LYS A 225 -20.03 13.42 -3.81
N THR A 226 -19.89 14.72 -3.62
CA THR A 226 -20.21 15.68 -4.67
C THR A 226 -19.16 15.65 -5.78
N ALA A 227 -19.57 15.87 -7.03
CA ALA A 227 -18.67 15.90 -8.18
C ALA A 227 -17.52 16.91 -7.94
N GLY A 228 -16.27 16.45 -8.06
CA GLY A 228 -15.07 17.28 -7.81
C GLY A 228 -14.82 17.62 -6.32
N GLY A 229 -15.69 17.19 -5.41
CA GLY A 229 -15.53 17.42 -3.96
C GLY A 229 -14.48 16.51 -3.32
N PRO A 230 -14.20 16.73 -2.03
CA PRO A 230 -13.31 15.88 -1.24
C PRO A 230 -13.88 14.46 -1.10
N PHE A 231 -13.04 13.51 -0.69
CA PHE A 231 -13.44 12.11 -0.48
C PHE A 231 -14.12 11.85 0.87
N GLY A 232 -14.33 12.89 1.68
CA GLY A 232 -15.02 12.86 2.96
C GLY A 232 -15.38 14.27 3.42
N ILE A 233 -15.99 14.35 4.60
CA ILE A 233 -16.51 15.59 5.20
C ILE A 233 -16.17 15.67 6.68
N ASP A 234 -15.82 16.87 7.16
CA ASP A 234 -15.80 17.15 8.58
C ASP A 234 -17.23 17.08 9.11
N MET A 235 -17.47 16.24 10.11
CA MET A 235 -18.79 16.00 10.68
C MET A 235 -18.78 16.32 12.17
N SER A 236 -19.46 17.39 12.57
CA SER A 236 -19.58 17.70 14.00
C SER A 236 -20.35 16.60 14.74
N LEU A 237 -20.16 16.49 16.06
CA LEU A 237 -20.89 15.52 16.87
C LEU A 237 -22.39 15.79 16.90
N GLU A 238 -22.81 17.07 16.78
CA GLU A 238 -24.22 17.46 16.65
C GLU A 238 -24.81 16.93 15.36
N THR A 239 -24.12 17.11 14.21
CA THR A 239 -24.54 16.55 12.93
C THR A 239 -24.56 15.02 12.97
N MET A 240 -23.60 14.42 13.65
CA MET A 240 -23.54 12.96 13.83
C MET A 240 -24.72 12.48 14.69
N LEU A 241 -25.10 13.22 15.76
CA LEU A 241 -26.25 12.88 16.58
C LEU A 241 -27.56 13.00 15.80
N GLU A 242 -27.70 14.05 14.95
CA GLU A 242 -28.87 14.20 14.06
C GLU A 242 -29.02 13.03 13.10
N LYS A 243 -27.92 12.58 12.51
CA LYS A 243 -27.89 11.44 11.57
C LYS A 243 -27.95 10.08 12.27
N ASP A 244 -27.58 10.04 13.53
CA ASP A 244 -27.63 8.95 14.48
C ASP A 244 -27.14 7.60 13.91
N PRO A 245 -25.83 7.42 13.69
CA PRO A 245 -25.27 6.17 13.23
C PRO A 245 -25.48 5.05 14.25
N GLU A 246 -25.75 3.86 13.73
CA GLU A 246 -25.89 2.64 14.54
C GLU A 246 -24.56 1.89 14.68
N VAL A 247 -23.60 2.18 13.77
CA VAL A 247 -22.26 1.59 13.74
C VAL A 247 -21.23 2.65 13.39
N LEU A 248 -20.16 2.72 14.14
CA LEU A 248 -19.02 3.59 13.87
C LEU A 248 -17.75 2.76 13.66
N PHE A 249 -17.08 2.99 12.54
CA PHE A 249 -15.76 2.49 12.24
C PHE A 249 -14.76 3.63 12.33
N ILE A 250 -13.90 3.62 13.32
CA ILE A 250 -12.95 4.71 13.58
C ILE A 250 -11.54 4.18 13.40
N TYR A 251 -10.76 4.81 12.54
CA TYR A 251 -9.36 4.44 12.40
C TYR A 251 -8.64 4.60 13.74
N ASP A 252 -8.00 3.52 14.18
CA ASP A 252 -7.21 3.52 15.42
C ASP A 252 -5.86 4.22 15.19
N SER A 253 -5.83 5.52 15.41
CA SER A 253 -4.60 6.33 15.35
C SER A 253 -3.81 6.35 16.66
N GLY A 254 -4.30 5.65 17.70
CA GLY A 254 -3.69 5.61 19.02
C GLY A 254 -4.66 5.94 20.15
N PRO A 255 -4.14 6.20 21.37
CA PRO A 255 -4.98 6.36 22.57
C PRO A 255 -5.71 7.70 22.65
N ASP A 256 -5.30 8.71 21.86
CA ASP A 256 -5.94 10.05 21.87
C ASP A 256 -7.27 10.02 21.13
N ARG A 257 -8.36 10.14 21.89
CA ARG A 257 -9.75 10.02 21.41
C ARG A 257 -10.59 11.19 21.96
N PRO A 258 -10.32 12.42 21.53
CA PRO A 258 -10.95 13.61 22.11
C PRO A 258 -12.47 13.63 21.95
N GLN A 259 -13.03 13.00 20.91
CA GLN A 259 -14.48 12.87 20.72
C GLN A 259 -15.16 12.17 21.89
N GLU A 260 -14.51 11.22 22.56
CA GLU A 260 -15.10 10.41 23.63
C GLU A 260 -15.38 11.23 24.90
N SER A 261 -14.67 12.35 25.09
CA SER A 261 -14.86 13.24 26.23
C SER A 261 -16.03 14.20 26.06
N ASN A 262 -16.60 14.32 24.85
CA ASN A 262 -17.74 15.18 24.58
C ASN A 262 -19.05 14.52 25.06
N PRO A 263 -19.92 15.19 25.83
CA PRO A 263 -21.20 14.63 26.26
C PRO A 263 -22.09 14.14 25.12
N ILE A 264 -22.07 14.81 23.96
CA ILE A 264 -22.86 14.42 22.78
C ILE A 264 -22.45 13.03 22.29
N TRP A 265 -21.17 12.66 22.41
CA TRP A 265 -20.69 11.35 22.03
C TRP A 265 -21.44 10.21 22.74
N GLN A 266 -21.72 10.40 24.04
CA GLN A 266 -22.43 9.38 24.84
C GLN A 266 -23.92 9.23 24.45
N GLU A 267 -24.46 10.21 23.71
CA GLU A 267 -25.85 10.17 23.23
C GLU A 267 -26.03 9.40 21.91
N LEU A 268 -24.96 9.12 21.18
CA LEU A 268 -25.01 8.37 19.92
C LEU A 268 -25.50 6.94 20.13
N THR A 269 -26.40 6.47 19.27
CA THR A 269 -26.90 5.07 19.29
C THR A 269 -25.77 4.05 19.18
N ALA A 270 -24.77 4.28 18.34
CA ALA A 270 -23.60 3.42 18.22
C ALA A 270 -22.83 3.27 19.55
N VAL A 271 -22.68 4.35 20.30
CA VAL A 271 -21.97 4.36 21.59
C VAL A 271 -22.79 3.64 22.67
N LYS A 272 -24.09 3.95 22.79
CA LYS A 272 -25.01 3.30 23.73
C LYS A 272 -25.07 1.80 23.51
N ASN A 273 -25.04 1.37 22.26
CA ASN A 273 -25.12 -0.05 21.87
C ASN A 273 -23.74 -0.73 21.78
N LYS A 274 -22.63 -0.05 22.15
CA LYS A 274 -21.25 -0.58 22.07
C LYS A 274 -20.88 -1.06 20.67
N ARG A 275 -21.33 -0.32 19.65
CA ARG A 275 -21.04 -0.60 18.23
C ARG A 275 -20.08 0.45 17.64
N VAL A 276 -19.11 0.86 18.43
CA VAL A 276 -17.97 1.67 18.01
C VAL A 276 -16.76 0.75 17.87
N PHE A 277 -16.25 0.61 16.65
CA PHE A 277 -15.15 -0.28 16.35
C PHE A 277 -13.93 0.55 15.93
N TYR A 278 -12.84 0.39 16.68
CA TYR A 278 -11.54 0.96 16.31
C TYR A 278 -10.85 -0.01 15.36
N VAL A 279 -10.66 0.43 14.12
CA VAL A 279 -10.24 -0.41 12.99
C VAL A 279 -8.81 -0.13 12.57
N GLY A 280 -8.16 -1.14 12.00
CA GLY A 280 -6.76 -1.09 11.62
C GLY A 280 -6.48 -0.39 10.27
N ASP A 281 -5.21 -0.46 9.86
CA ASP A 281 -4.69 0.21 8.67
C ASP A 281 -5.36 -0.23 7.36
N GLN A 282 -5.87 -1.48 7.28
CA GLN A 282 -6.61 -2.01 6.13
C GLN A 282 -7.87 -1.21 5.80
N TRP A 283 -8.49 -0.53 6.79
CA TRP A 283 -9.67 0.29 6.57
C TRP A 283 -9.37 1.67 5.96
N VAL A 284 -8.12 2.11 6.05
CA VAL A 284 -7.69 3.40 5.50
C VAL A 284 -7.09 3.26 4.10
N GLU A 285 -6.39 2.16 3.86
CA GLU A 285 -5.82 1.81 2.55
C GLU A 285 -6.42 0.49 2.06
N THR A 286 -7.70 0.50 1.77
CA THR A 286 -8.50 -0.69 1.45
C THR A 286 -8.33 -1.16 0.00
N ASN A 287 -7.52 -0.46 -0.82
CA ASN A 287 -7.47 -0.69 -2.27
C ASN A 287 -6.71 -1.95 -2.71
N GLY A 288 -5.86 -2.51 -1.86
CA GLY A 288 -5.15 -3.75 -2.16
C GLY A 288 -6.00 -5.01 -1.97
N PRO A 289 -5.64 -6.15 -2.59
CA PRO A 289 -6.43 -7.38 -2.56
C PRO A 289 -6.56 -8.00 -1.16
N ILE A 290 -5.56 -7.83 -0.28
CA ILE A 290 -5.59 -8.35 1.09
C ILE A 290 -6.50 -7.46 1.95
N ALA A 291 -6.26 -6.14 1.93
CA ALA A 291 -7.00 -5.19 2.75
C ALA A 291 -8.50 -5.22 2.46
N ARG A 292 -8.91 -5.16 1.19
CA ARG A 292 -10.33 -5.13 0.82
C ARG A 292 -11.07 -6.42 1.16
N GLU A 293 -10.42 -7.59 1.05
CA GLU A 293 -10.98 -8.87 1.43
C GLU A 293 -11.22 -8.95 2.94
N ILE A 294 -10.27 -8.46 3.75
CA ILE A 294 -10.38 -8.41 5.20
C ILE A 294 -11.48 -7.42 5.62
N VAL A 295 -11.48 -6.21 5.04
CA VAL A 295 -12.52 -5.19 5.32
C VAL A 295 -13.91 -5.70 5.00
N LEU A 296 -14.09 -6.43 3.90
CA LEU A 296 -15.36 -7.05 3.55
C LEU A 296 -15.87 -7.99 4.65
N ARG A 297 -14.99 -8.86 5.17
CA ARG A 297 -15.34 -9.83 6.22
C ARG A 297 -15.56 -9.18 7.57
N GLU A 298 -14.69 -8.24 7.96
CA GLU A 298 -14.86 -7.47 9.20
C GLU A 298 -16.15 -6.65 9.17
N ALA A 299 -16.45 -5.96 8.05
CA ALA A 299 -17.67 -5.19 7.87
C ALA A 299 -18.92 -6.08 7.99
N ALA A 300 -18.91 -7.28 7.38
CA ALA A 300 -20.00 -8.22 7.50
C ALA A 300 -20.26 -8.65 8.96
N HIS A 301 -19.20 -8.96 9.70
CA HIS A 301 -19.31 -9.28 11.12
C HIS A 301 -19.82 -8.09 11.95
N TYR A 302 -19.23 -6.93 11.75
CA TYR A 302 -19.59 -5.74 12.53
C TYR A 302 -21.02 -5.25 12.24
N LEU A 303 -21.50 -5.38 11.00
CA LEU A 303 -22.88 -5.03 10.68
C LEU A 303 -23.86 -6.10 11.16
N TYR A 304 -23.52 -7.38 11.01
CA TYR A 304 -24.42 -8.52 11.21
C TYR A 304 -23.74 -9.64 12.00
N PRO A 305 -23.44 -9.43 13.30
CA PRO A 305 -22.64 -10.39 14.10
C PRO A 305 -23.28 -11.77 14.24
N ASP A 306 -24.61 -11.85 14.19
CA ASP A 306 -25.34 -13.14 14.25
C ASP A 306 -25.25 -13.95 12.95
N ALA A 307 -24.98 -13.29 11.82
CA ALA A 307 -24.90 -13.92 10.50
C ALA A 307 -23.46 -14.23 10.05
N PHE A 308 -22.47 -13.50 10.57
CA PHE A 308 -21.07 -13.64 10.17
C PHE A 308 -20.14 -13.74 11.38
N PRO A 309 -19.16 -14.65 11.35
CA PRO A 309 -18.21 -14.84 12.47
C PRO A 309 -17.25 -13.65 12.60
N ALA A 310 -16.67 -13.50 13.79
CA ALA A 310 -15.56 -12.58 14.02
C ALA A 310 -14.34 -12.95 13.16
N VAL A 311 -13.57 -11.93 12.79
CA VAL A 311 -12.46 -12.05 11.85
C VAL A 311 -11.12 -11.93 12.59
N ASP A 312 -10.24 -12.89 12.34
CA ASP A 312 -8.82 -12.76 12.69
C ASP A 312 -8.09 -12.21 11.45
N VAL A 313 -7.71 -10.93 11.53
CA VAL A 313 -7.07 -10.18 10.43
C VAL A 313 -5.82 -10.89 9.91
N ARG A 314 -4.97 -11.40 10.82
CA ARG A 314 -3.73 -12.09 10.44
C ARG A 314 -4.01 -13.46 9.80
N ALA A 315 -4.99 -14.18 10.32
CA ALA A 315 -5.39 -15.47 9.74
C ALA A 315 -5.99 -15.30 8.32
N GLU A 316 -6.78 -14.26 8.09
CA GLU A 316 -7.30 -13.96 6.74
C GLU A 316 -6.17 -13.52 5.78
N ALA A 317 -5.27 -12.64 6.22
CA ALA A 317 -4.10 -12.25 5.43
C ALA A 317 -3.24 -13.45 5.02
N ALA A 318 -3.03 -14.38 5.94
CA ALA A 318 -2.22 -15.59 5.70
C ALA A 318 -2.82 -16.54 4.65
N LYS A 319 -4.12 -16.45 4.33
CA LYS A 319 -4.75 -17.20 3.23
C LYS A 319 -4.41 -16.63 1.85
N ILE A 320 -4.10 -15.34 1.77
CA ILE A 320 -3.88 -14.62 0.51
C ILE A 320 -2.38 -14.50 0.20
N ILE A 321 -1.58 -14.17 1.21
CA ILE A 321 -0.12 -14.07 1.10
C ILE A 321 0.47 -15.48 0.96
N PRO A 322 1.30 -15.77 -0.05
CA PRO A 322 1.93 -17.07 -0.22
C PRO A 322 2.78 -17.48 0.98
N ALA A 323 2.68 -18.74 1.39
CA ALA A 323 3.29 -19.26 2.63
C ALA A 323 4.84 -19.18 2.64
N ASP A 324 5.48 -19.22 1.47
CA ASP A 324 6.93 -19.15 1.30
C ASP A 324 7.52 -17.78 1.68
N ILE A 325 6.70 -16.72 1.63
CA ILE A 325 7.14 -15.36 1.99
C ILE A 325 6.64 -14.89 3.36
N GLN A 326 5.82 -15.68 4.07
CA GLN A 326 5.31 -15.32 5.40
C GLN A 326 6.37 -15.45 6.52
N LYS A 327 7.55 -15.95 6.20
CA LYS A 327 8.66 -16.23 7.14
C LYS A 327 9.65 -15.08 7.20
#